data_bbffcd3fa22d599292bafa004b7fc7ff
#
_entry.id   bbffcd3fa22d599292bafa004b7fc7ff
#
_cell.length_a   1.000
_cell.length_b   1.000
_cell.length_c   1.000
_cell.angle_alpha   90.00
_cell.angle_beta   90.00
_cell.angle_gamma   90.00
#
_symmetry.space_group_name_H-M   'P 1'
#
loop_
_entity.id
_entity.type
_entity.pdbx_description
1 polymer ?
#
loop_
_entity_poly.entity_id
_entity_poly.type
_entity_poly.pdbx_seq_one_letter_code
_entity_poly.pdbx_strand_id
1 'polypeptide(L)'
;MTHISLHRRGTAGTTLFIHGFLGSGQDWRETTAGLASDDTCYTLDLPSHGDAGELSSSLTSFEEVIIAIGTALKKECTYPLHGIGYSLGGRILLGLTHRYPELFSRLTLVSTFPGFQDDNARDARWESDPRWSELLRTLDTETFLARWYEQETFHSARWNDQTRDKVRASRASISLPRLASFFEVTSAAKMPNYWPLLTALSIPTTFVAGERDLKYVRIGEELATSNPNIRLEVIPDCGHAIPLEAPAMLAKAL
;
A
#
# COMPACT_ATOMS: atom_id res chain seq x y z
N MET A 1 -12.99 3.28 18.68
CA MET A 1 -13.22 3.02 17.25
C MET A 1 -11.97 3.48 16.51
N THR A 2 -11.39 2.62 15.70
CA THR A 2 -10.23 3.00 14.86
C THR A 2 -10.69 4.03 13.85
N HIS A 3 -10.18 5.24 13.93
CA HIS A 3 -10.49 6.28 12.97
C HIS A 3 -9.63 6.04 11.72
N ILE A 4 -10.24 5.62 10.63
CA ILE A 4 -9.68 5.81 9.29
C ILE A 4 -10.14 7.18 8.80
N SER A 5 -9.38 7.82 7.91
CA SER A 5 -9.80 9.03 7.22
C SER A 5 -9.97 8.73 5.74
N LEU A 6 -11.15 9.04 5.21
CA LEU A 6 -11.48 8.93 3.79
C LEU A 6 -11.68 10.33 3.22
N HIS A 7 -10.84 10.67 2.25
CA HIS A 7 -10.96 11.93 1.52
C HIS A 7 -11.60 11.64 0.17
N ARG A 8 -12.70 12.32 -0.11
CA ARG A 8 -13.44 12.19 -1.37
C ARG A 8 -13.16 13.37 -2.30
N ARG A 9 -12.88 13.08 -3.58
CA ARG A 9 -12.81 14.07 -4.67
C ARG A 9 -13.74 13.65 -5.78
N GLY A 10 -14.44 14.61 -6.40
CA GLY A 10 -15.35 14.37 -7.53
C GLY A 10 -16.73 13.85 -7.13
N THR A 11 -17.59 13.62 -8.13
CA THR A 11 -19.02 13.27 -7.95
C THR A 11 -19.44 11.98 -8.64
N ALA A 12 -18.66 11.49 -9.62
CA ALA A 12 -18.89 10.24 -10.33
C ALA A 12 -17.64 9.36 -10.28
N GLY A 13 -17.80 8.05 -10.30
CA GLY A 13 -16.70 7.10 -10.23
C GLY A 13 -16.50 6.46 -8.85
N THR A 14 -15.71 5.40 -8.82
CA THR A 14 -15.62 4.49 -7.67
C THR A 14 -14.19 3.98 -7.53
N THR A 15 -13.21 4.88 -7.48
CA THR A 15 -11.79 4.51 -7.32
C THR A 15 -11.32 4.76 -5.89
N LEU A 16 -10.68 3.76 -5.28
CA LEU A 16 -10.11 3.82 -3.93
C LEU A 16 -8.59 3.69 -3.99
N PHE A 17 -7.87 4.64 -3.40
CA PHE A 17 -6.42 4.64 -3.28
C PHE A 17 -5.99 4.37 -1.84
N ILE A 18 -5.10 3.40 -1.64
CA ILE A 18 -4.54 3.02 -0.34
C ILE A 18 -3.02 3.15 -0.39
N HIS A 19 -2.46 4.06 0.42
CA HIS A 19 -1.03 4.39 0.44
C HIS A 19 -0.14 3.31 1.08
N GLY A 20 1.17 3.41 0.88
CA GLY A 20 2.18 2.58 1.53
C GLY A 20 2.52 3.02 2.96
N PHE A 21 3.36 2.25 3.65
CA PHE A 21 3.85 2.61 4.98
C PHE A 21 4.56 3.98 4.95
N LEU A 22 4.43 4.76 6.01
CA LEU A 22 4.86 6.17 6.13
C LEU A 22 4.09 7.14 5.21
N GLY A 23 3.18 6.66 4.39
CA GLY A 23 2.41 7.45 3.44
C GLY A 23 1.17 8.10 4.03
N SER A 24 0.44 8.75 3.14
CA SER A 24 -0.93 9.23 3.36
C SER A 24 -1.66 9.33 2.02
N GLY A 25 -2.93 9.68 2.04
CA GLY A 25 -3.71 9.97 0.84
C GLY A 25 -3.07 11.04 -0.06
N GLN A 26 -2.24 11.91 0.50
CA GLN A 26 -1.52 12.95 -0.24
C GLN A 26 -0.49 12.39 -1.23
N ASP A 27 0.03 11.18 -1.00
CA ASP A 27 0.97 10.52 -1.92
C ASP A 27 0.35 10.27 -3.30
N TRP A 28 -0.97 10.22 -3.39
CA TRP A 28 -1.72 10.02 -4.62
C TRP A 28 -2.07 11.31 -5.38
N ARG A 29 -1.72 12.47 -4.84
CA ARG A 29 -2.13 13.78 -5.38
C ARG A 29 -1.72 13.96 -6.84
N GLU A 30 -0.48 13.63 -7.19
CA GLU A 30 0.03 13.77 -8.56
C GLU A 30 -0.57 12.70 -9.49
N THR A 31 -0.75 11.47 -9.01
CA THR A 31 -1.43 10.40 -9.75
C THR A 31 -2.89 10.75 -10.05
N THR A 32 -3.63 11.22 -9.04
CA THR A 32 -5.05 11.58 -9.18
C THR A 32 -5.27 12.84 -9.99
N ALA A 33 -4.29 13.74 -10.07
CA ALA A 33 -4.37 14.93 -10.93
C ALA A 33 -4.42 14.56 -12.43
N GLY A 34 -3.92 13.37 -12.80
CA GLY A 34 -3.99 12.83 -14.16
C GLY A 34 -5.30 12.13 -14.52
N LEU A 35 -6.20 11.94 -13.54
CA LEU A 35 -7.53 11.34 -13.77
C LEU A 35 -8.51 12.40 -14.28
N ALA A 36 -9.60 11.94 -14.93
CA ALA A 36 -10.65 12.85 -15.38
C ALA A 36 -11.24 13.66 -14.20
N SER A 37 -11.61 14.92 -14.46
CA SER A 37 -12.04 15.87 -13.41
C SER A 37 -13.31 15.41 -12.67
N ASP A 38 -14.14 14.62 -13.32
CA ASP A 38 -15.43 14.17 -12.79
C ASP A 38 -15.35 12.81 -12.09
N ASP A 39 -14.20 12.12 -12.19
CA ASP A 39 -14.00 10.84 -11.52
C ASP A 39 -13.97 11.04 -10.00
N THR A 40 -14.91 10.38 -9.30
CA THR A 40 -14.82 10.30 -7.85
C THR A 40 -13.70 9.36 -7.46
N CYS A 41 -12.75 9.86 -6.69
CA CYS A 41 -11.79 9.01 -6.03
C CYS A 41 -11.84 9.20 -4.52
N TYR A 42 -11.59 8.11 -3.82
CA TYR A 42 -11.39 8.08 -2.38
C TYR A 42 -9.91 7.83 -2.12
N THR A 43 -9.29 8.63 -1.28
CA THR A 43 -7.96 8.33 -0.73
C THR A 43 -8.12 7.99 0.74
N LEU A 44 -7.61 6.84 1.14
CA LEU A 44 -7.70 6.33 2.49
C LEU A 44 -6.40 6.62 3.24
N ASP A 45 -6.50 7.32 4.37
CA ASP A 45 -5.42 7.33 5.36
C ASP A 45 -5.58 6.12 6.28
N LEU A 46 -4.57 5.26 6.28
CA LEU A 46 -4.51 4.09 7.15
C LEU A 46 -4.38 4.50 8.62
N PRO A 47 -4.83 3.69 9.59
CA PRO A 47 -4.66 4.01 11.01
C PRO A 47 -3.24 4.45 11.34
N SER A 48 -3.10 5.44 12.18
CA SER A 48 -1.85 6.08 12.59
C SER A 48 -1.10 6.87 11.49
N HIS A 49 -1.66 6.99 10.28
CA HIS A 49 -1.10 7.76 9.17
C HIS A 49 -1.99 8.96 8.81
N GLY A 50 -1.38 9.96 8.18
CA GLY A 50 -2.10 11.14 7.66
C GLY A 50 -3.02 11.77 8.71
N ASP A 51 -4.28 12.01 8.32
CA ASP A 51 -5.31 12.57 9.18
C ASP A 51 -6.10 11.49 9.96
N ALA A 52 -5.75 10.20 9.81
CA ALA A 52 -6.37 9.11 10.54
C ALA A 52 -5.99 9.14 12.03
N GLY A 53 -6.90 8.69 12.88
CA GLY A 53 -6.65 8.47 14.29
C GLY A 53 -5.62 7.35 14.54
N GLU A 54 -5.16 7.24 15.78
CA GLU A 54 -4.29 6.14 16.19
C GLU A 54 -4.98 4.78 16.04
N LEU A 55 -4.18 3.74 15.81
CA LEU A 55 -4.67 2.38 15.86
C LEU A 55 -5.28 2.12 17.25
N SER A 56 -6.52 1.66 17.27
CA SER A 56 -7.14 1.25 18.55
C SER A 56 -6.37 0.07 19.15
N SER A 57 -6.10 0.12 20.46
CA SER A 57 -5.46 -0.96 21.19
C SER A 57 -6.25 -2.29 21.16
N SER A 58 -7.52 -2.24 20.74
CA SER A 58 -8.33 -3.44 20.52
C SER A 58 -8.04 -4.15 19.20
N LEU A 59 -7.31 -3.53 18.27
CA LEU A 59 -6.93 -4.14 16.99
C LEU A 59 -5.51 -4.71 17.13
N THR A 60 -5.42 -6.01 17.32
CA THR A 60 -4.17 -6.72 17.63
C THR A 60 -3.71 -7.65 16.52
N SER A 61 -4.50 -7.78 15.45
CA SER A 61 -4.20 -8.64 14.31
C SER A 61 -4.43 -7.94 12.97
N PHE A 62 -3.76 -8.44 11.93
CA PHE A 62 -3.96 -7.97 10.55
C PHE A 62 -5.43 -8.09 10.15
N GLU A 63 -6.09 -9.20 10.49
CA GLU A 63 -7.49 -9.46 10.15
C GLU A 63 -8.43 -8.43 10.81
N GLU A 64 -8.21 -8.07 12.07
CA GLU A 64 -9.02 -7.04 12.74
C GLU A 64 -8.89 -5.67 12.08
N VAL A 65 -7.68 -5.33 11.59
CA VAL A 65 -7.46 -4.10 10.79
C VAL A 65 -8.27 -4.16 9.49
N ILE A 66 -8.26 -5.29 8.79
CA ILE A 66 -9.03 -5.50 7.55
C ILE A 66 -10.54 -5.36 7.82
N ILE A 67 -11.04 -5.96 8.91
CA ILE A 67 -12.46 -5.84 9.29
C ILE A 67 -12.83 -4.39 9.58
N ALA A 68 -12.02 -3.66 10.32
CA ALA A 68 -12.27 -2.27 10.66
C ALA A 68 -12.32 -1.37 9.40
N ILE A 69 -11.35 -1.52 8.49
CA ILE A 69 -11.31 -0.76 7.23
C ILE A 69 -12.50 -1.15 6.34
N GLY A 70 -12.76 -2.44 6.15
CA GLY A 70 -13.86 -2.91 5.30
C GLY A 70 -15.23 -2.44 5.79
N THR A 71 -15.43 -2.40 7.11
CA THR A 71 -16.66 -1.86 7.73
C THR A 71 -16.86 -0.38 7.39
N ALA A 72 -15.78 0.41 7.45
CA ALA A 72 -15.85 1.82 7.12
C ALA A 72 -16.07 2.04 5.62
N LEU A 73 -15.41 1.28 4.74
CA LEU A 73 -15.63 1.35 3.29
C LEU A 73 -17.08 1.04 2.91
N LYS A 74 -17.68 0.01 3.50
CA LYS A 74 -19.10 -0.34 3.29
C LYS A 74 -20.06 0.78 3.69
N LYS A 75 -19.69 1.55 4.70
CA LYS A 75 -20.51 2.66 5.19
C LYS A 75 -20.36 3.94 4.37
N GLU A 76 -19.14 4.22 3.91
CA GLU A 76 -18.78 5.55 3.40
C GLU A 76 -18.57 5.60 1.88
N CYS A 77 -18.33 4.45 1.23
CA CYS A 77 -18.07 4.39 -0.20
C CYS A 77 -19.27 3.85 -0.98
N THR A 78 -19.41 4.33 -2.21
CA THR A 78 -20.21 3.65 -3.23
C THR A 78 -19.37 2.56 -3.87
N TYR A 79 -19.84 1.33 -3.88
CA TYR A 79 -19.14 0.18 -4.47
C TYR A 79 -20.03 -0.52 -5.52
N PRO A 80 -19.47 -1.34 -6.46
CA PRO A 80 -18.09 -1.86 -6.40
C PRO A 80 -17.03 -0.84 -6.82
N LEU A 81 -15.84 -0.95 -6.19
CA LEU A 81 -14.71 -0.04 -6.32
C LEU A 81 -13.65 -0.58 -7.30
N HIS A 82 -12.92 0.30 -7.97
CA HIS A 82 -11.58 0.01 -8.44
C HIS A 82 -10.60 0.27 -7.29
N GLY A 83 -10.11 -0.80 -6.66
CA GLY A 83 -9.14 -0.70 -5.57
C GLY A 83 -7.71 -0.55 -6.10
N ILE A 84 -6.99 0.45 -5.62
CA ILE A 84 -5.59 0.71 -5.96
C ILE A 84 -4.80 0.76 -4.66
N GLY A 85 -3.85 -0.16 -4.50
CA GLY A 85 -3.05 -0.25 -3.28
C GLY A 85 -1.55 -0.29 -3.57
N TYR A 86 -0.77 0.55 -2.88
CA TYR A 86 0.68 0.57 -2.99
C TYR A 86 1.34 -0.08 -1.79
N SER A 87 2.25 -1.04 -2.03
CA SER A 87 3.09 -1.71 -1.03
C SER A 87 2.24 -2.22 0.16
N LEU A 88 2.31 -1.62 1.35
CA LEU A 88 1.43 -1.92 2.49
C LEU A 88 -0.05 -1.76 2.11
N GLY A 89 -0.42 -0.69 1.41
CA GLY A 89 -1.79 -0.46 0.94
C GLY A 89 -2.28 -1.57 0.01
N GLY A 90 -1.40 -2.12 -0.81
CA GLY A 90 -1.70 -3.31 -1.62
C GLY A 90 -1.95 -4.56 -0.77
N ARG A 91 -1.18 -4.75 0.30
CA ARG A 91 -1.39 -5.86 1.24
C ARG A 91 -2.74 -5.74 1.97
N ILE A 92 -3.10 -4.53 2.38
CA ILE A 92 -4.41 -4.23 2.95
C ILE A 92 -5.52 -4.50 1.91
N LEU A 93 -5.33 -4.06 0.66
CA LEU A 93 -6.28 -4.30 -0.43
C LEU A 93 -6.49 -5.79 -0.71
N LEU A 94 -5.44 -6.62 -0.65
CA LEU A 94 -5.55 -8.08 -0.74
C LEU A 94 -6.39 -8.67 0.41
N GLY A 95 -6.17 -8.22 1.63
CA GLY A 95 -6.99 -8.61 2.78
C GLY A 95 -8.45 -8.21 2.62
N LEU A 96 -8.70 -6.99 2.16
CA LEU A 96 -10.06 -6.51 1.89
C LEU A 96 -10.73 -7.33 0.77
N THR A 97 -10.01 -7.63 -0.31
CA THR A 97 -10.52 -8.45 -1.42
C THR A 97 -10.83 -9.87 -0.97
N HIS A 98 -9.99 -10.46 -0.14
CA HIS A 98 -10.23 -11.79 0.41
C HIS A 98 -11.49 -11.84 1.29
N ARG A 99 -11.69 -10.83 2.11
CA ARG A 99 -12.77 -10.78 3.12
C ARG A 99 -14.09 -10.24 2.56
N TYR A 100 -14.01 -9.30 1.61
CA TYR A 100 -15.13 -8.53 1.06
C TYR A 100 -14.99 -8.39 -0.45
N PRO A 101 -14.98 -9.50 -1.23
CA PRO A 101 -14.77 -9.44 -2.69
C PRO A 101 -15.82 -8.59 -3.41
N GLU A 102 -17.03 -8.50 -2.86
CA GLU A 102 -18.13 -7.69 -3.40
C GLU A 102 -17.82 -6.18 -3.43
N LEU A 103 -16.82 -5.72 -2.67
CA LEU A 103 -16.43 -4.32 -2.67
C LEU A 103 -15.67 -3.91 -3.93
N PHE A 104 -15.16 -4.86 -4.71
CA PHE A 104 -14.23 -4.55 -5.79
C PHE A 104 -14.66 -5.14 -7.12
N SER A 105 -14.65 -4.30 -8.17
CA SER A 105 -14.83 -4.71 -9.56
C SER A 105 -13.51 -4.80 -10.33
N ARG A 106 -12.45 -4.15 -9.84
CA ARG A 106 -11.11 -4.11 -10.45
C ARG A 106 -10.07 -3.85 -9.37
N LEU A 107 -8.87 -4.38 -9.56
CA LEU A 107 -7.73 -4.12 -8.67
C LEU A 107 -6.52 -3.58 -9.44
N THR A 108 -5.75 -2.71 -8.78
CA THR A 108 -4.39 -2.36 -9.18
C THR A 108 -3.47 -2.50 -7.96
N LEU A 109 -2.56 -3.47 -8.06
CA LEU A 109 -1.61 -3.81 -7.00
C LEU A 109 -0.24 -3.22 -7.36
N VAL A 110 0.14 -2.12 -6.72
CA VAL A 110 1.38 -1.39 -7.01
C VAL A 110 2.48 -1.85 -6.06
N SER A 111 3.53 -2.48 -6.58
CA SER A 111 4.67 -3.02 -5.81
C SER A 111 4.21 -3.78 -4.55
N THR A 112 3.24 -4.67 -4.72
CA THR A 112 2.54 -5.35 -3.63
C THR A 112 3.10 -6.73 -3.36
N PHE A 113 3.41 -7.03 -2.09
CA PHE A 113 3.85 -8.36 -1.66
C PHE A 113 2.65 -9.24 -1.32
N PRO A 114 2.46 -10.41 -1.97
CA PRO A 114 1.29 -11.28 -1.75
C PRO A 114 1.34 -12.12 -0.45
N GLY A 115 2.44 -12.10 0.25
CA GLY A 115 2.68 -12.94 1.43
C GLY A 115 3.77 -13.97 1.20
N PHE A 116 4.24 -14.57 2.29
CA PHE A 116 5.28 -15.59 2.24
C PHE A 116 4.69 -16.94 1.83
N GLN A 117 5.35 -17.61 0.88
CA GLN A 117 5.09 -19.01 0.51
C GLN A 117 5.99 -19.96 1.31
N ASP A 118 7.08 -19.45 1.89
CA ASP A 118 8.07 -20.18 2.68
C ASP A 118 8.03 -19.72 4.13
N ASP A 119 7.89 -20.66 5.06
CA ASP A 119 7.82 -20.41 6.50
C ASP A 119 9.14 -19.84 7.04
N ASN A 120 10.30 -20.31 6.54
CA ASN A 120 11.59 -19.78 7.00
C ASN A 120 11.76 -18.28 6.66
N ALA A 121 11.33 -17.89 5.45
CA ALA A 121 11.37 -16.48 5.04
C ALA A 121 10.39 -15.63 5.88
N ARG A 122 9.23 -16.18 6.24
CA ARG A 122 8.28 -15.53 7.15
C ARG A 122 8.84 -15.36 8.55
N ASP A 123 9.47 -16.40 9.08
CA ASP A 123 10.06 -16.40 10.42
C ASP A 123 11.25 -15.43 10.51
N ALA A 124 12.12 -15.39 9.51
CA ALA A 124 13.20 -14.41 9.41
C ALA A 124 12.65 -12.96 9.39
N ARG A 125 11.52 -12.73 8.72
CA ARG A 125 10.84 -11.43 8.76
C ARG A 125 10.27 -11.13 10.15
N TRP A 126 9.64 -12.11 10.79
CA TRP A 126 9.14 -11.99 12.15
C TRP A 126 10.23 -11.59 13.16
N GLU A 127 11.41 -12.21 13.05
CA GLU A 127 12.56 -11.92 13.90
C GLU A 127 13.14 -10.51 13.66
N SER A 128 13.06 -10.00 12.45
CA SER A 128 13.60 -8.68 12.09
C SER A 128 12.68 -7.49 12.44
N ASP A 129 11.37 -7.70 12.46
CA ASP A 129 10.38 -6.63 12.65
C ASP A 129 10.45 -5.90 14.00
N PRO A 130 10.73 -6.56 15.16
CA PRO A 130 10.86 -5.87 16.45
C PRO A 130 11.90 -4.74 16.44
N ARG A 131 12.99 -4.91 15.68
CA ARG A 131 14.00 -3.86 15.53
C ARG A 131 13.42 -2.60 14.89
N TRP A 132 12.56 -2.74 13.85
CA TRP A 132 11.93 -1.60 13.21
C TRP A 132 10.92 -0.92 14.11
N SER A 133 10.16 -1.68 14.90
CA SER A 133 9.24 -1.14 15.91
C SER A 133 9.96 -0.34 16.98
N GLU A 134 11.12 -0.82 17.44
CA GLU A 134 11.96 -0.10 18.38
C GLU A 134 12.49 1.21 17.79
N LEU A 135 13.00 1.18 16.53
CA LEU A 135 13.48 2.38 15.86
C LEU A 135 12.36 3.42 15.66
N LEU A 136 11.11 2.99 15.39
CA LEU A 136 9.94 3.87 15.33
C LEU A 136 9.64 4.56 16.67
N ARG A 137 9.97 3.92 17.79
CA ARG A 137 9.73 4.48 19.13
C ARG A 137 10.86 5.36 19.65
N THR A 138 12.08 5.17 19.13
CA THR A 138 13.28 5.73 19.75
C THR A 138 14.01 6.78 18.91
N LEU A 139 13.85 6.75 17.59
CA LEU A 139 14.52 7.69 16.71
C LEU A 139 13.68 8.94 16.44
N ASP A 140 14.34 10.03 16.13
CA ASP A 140 13.73 11.18 15.48
C ASP A 140 13.36 10.84 14.01
N THR A 141 12.46 11.64 13.44
CA THR A 141 11.91 11.38 12.11
C THR A 141 12.99 11.38 11.02
N GLU A 142 13.94 12.29 11.07
CA GLU A 142 14.98 12.40 10.04
C GLU A 142 15.89 11.18 10.04
N THR A 143 16.38 10.79 11.20
CA THR A 143 17.24 9.61 11.40
C THR A 143 16.51 8.32 11.01
N PHE A 144 15.24 8.19 11.39
CA PHE A 144 14.44 7.03 11.01
C PHE A 144 14.25 6.93 9.49
N LEU A 145 13.85 8.02 8.82
CA LEU A 145 13.64 8.05 7.37
C LEU A 145 14.92 7.72 6.61
N ALA A 146 16.07 8.24 7.04
CA ALA A 146 17.35 7.91 6.44
C ALA A 146 17.58 6.39 6.45
N ARG A 147 17.43 5.72 7.61
CA ARG A 147 17.58 4.26 7.72
C ARG A 147 16.51 3.48 7.00
N TRP A 148 15.26 3.97 6.99
CA TRP A 148 14.15 3.30 6.31
C TRP A 148 14.38 3.20 4.81
N TYR A 149 14.83 4.29 4.20
CA TYR A 149 15.07 4.34 2.75
C TYR A 149 16.43 3.78 2.32
N GLU A 150 17.29 3.37 3.25
CA GLU A 150 18.50 2.56 2.98
C GLU A 150 18.20 1.07 2.80
N GLN A 151 16.96 0.59 3.01
CA GLN A 151 16.61 -0.81 2.79
C GLN A 151 16.74 -1.18 1.31
N GLU A 152 17.14 -2.43 1.04
CA GLU A 152 17.36 -2.96 -0.31
C GLU A 152 16.18 -2.70 -1.27
N THR A 153 14.95 -2.78 -0.76
CA THR A 153 13.73 -2.47 -1.51
C THR A 153 13.76 -1.07 -2.14
N PHE A 154 14.43 -0.10 -1.51
CA PHE A 154 14.53 1.27 -2.01
C PHE A 154 15.85 1.58 -2.73
N HIS A 155 16.81 0.63 -2.78
CA HIS A 155 18.07 0.83 -3.52
C HIS A 155 17.84 1.00 -5.03
N SER A 156 16.76 0.43 -5.55
CA SER A 156 16.33 0.61 -6.94
C SER A 156 15.80 2.01 -7.25
N ALA A 157 15.36 2.74 -6.21
CA ALA A 157 14.82 4.08 -6.34
C ALA A 157 15.96 5.09 -6.53
N ARG A 158 16.16 5.55 -7.76
CA ARG A 158 17.08 6.65 -8.06
C ARG A 158 16.37 7.98 -7.85
N TRP A 159 16.06 8.29 -6.59
CA TRP A 159 15.46 9.57 -6.29
C TRP A 159 16.44 10.70 -6.61
N ASN A 160 16.01 11.61 -7.45
CA ASN A 160 16.68 12.89 -7.59
C ASN A 160 16.44 13.73 -6.32
N ASP A 161 17.15 14.82 -6.15
CA ASP A 161 17.06 15.67 -4.96
C ASP A 161 15.63 16.20 -4.77
N GLN A 162 14.94 16.56 -5.85
CA GLN A 162 13.55 17.01 -5.80
C GLN A 162 12.58 15.95 -5.22
N THR A 163 12.73 14.69 -5.64
CA THR A 163 11.91 13.59 -5.09
C THR A 163 12.24 13.34 -3.62
N ARG A 164 13.51 13.41 -3.23
CA ARG A 164 13.93 13.29 -1.83
C ARG A 164 13.34 14.39 -0.97
N ASP A 165 13.39 15.64 -1.43
CA ASP A 165 12.85 16.78 -0.72
C ASP A 165 11.32 16.67 -0.59
N LYS A 166 10.61 16.27 -1.63
CA LYS A 166 9.16 15.99 -1.58
C LYS A 166 8.83 14.92 -0.52
N VAL A 167 9.57 13.82 -0.51
CA VAL A 167 9.37 12.74 0.46
C VAL A 167 9.64 13.24 1.88
N ARG A 168 10.75 13.95 2.11
CA ARG A 168 11.05 14.55 3.41
C ARG A 168 9.94 15.48 3.87
N ALA A 169 9.51 16.41 3.03
CA ALA A 169 8.45 17.36 3.35
C ALA A 169 7.13 16.66 3.69
N SER A 170 6.73 15.65 2.89
CA SER A 170 5.49 14.90 3.11
C SER A 170 5.52 14.00 4.37
N ARG A 171 6.69 13.69 4.89
CA ARG A 171 6.89 12.88 6.11
C ARG A 171 7.24 13.71 7.35
N ALA A 172 7.42 15.03 7.21
CA ALA A 172 7.89 15.90 8.30
C ALA A 172 6.95 15.92 9.53
N SER A 173 5.64 15.73 9.32
CA SER A 173 4.62 15.73 10.38
C SER A 173 4.28 14.34 10.93
N ILE A 174 4.98 13.30 10.52
CA ILE A 174 4.70 11.92 10.96
C ILE A 174 5.09 11.75 12.44
N SER A 175 4.17 11.18 13.21
CA SER A 175 4.46 10.72 14.57
C SER A 175 4.91 9.25 14.53
N LEU A 176 6.23 9.02 14.53
CA LEU A 176 6.79 7.67 14.45
C LEU A 176 6.29 6.72 15.56
N PRO A 177 6.18 7.14 16.85
CA PRO A 177 5.68 6.25 17.89
C PRO A 177 4.24 5.74 17.64
N ARG A 178 3.39 6.56 17.01
CA ARG A 178 2.03 6.14 16.62
C ARG A 178 2.04 5.02 15.57
N LEU A 179 3.03 5.03 14.68
CA LEU A 179 3.17 4.04 13.62
C LEU A 179 3.66 2.69 14.11
N ALA A 180 4.39 2.63 15.24
CA ALA A 180 5.00 1.40 15.72
C ALA A 180 3.99 0.28 15.95
N SER A 181 2.87 0.57 16.62
CA SER A 181 1.82 -0.43 16.86
C SER A 181 1.15 -0.88 15.56
N PHE A 182 0.90 0.06 14.63
CA PHE A 182 0.34 -0.29 13.33
C PHE A 182 1.31 -1.13 12.50
N PHE A 183 2.61 -0.81 12.52
CA PHE A 183 3.64 -1.60 11.87
C PHE A 183 3.67 -3.04 12.39
N GLU A 184 3.64 -3.22 13.72
CA GLU A 184 3.63 -4.54 14.36
C GLU A 184 2.42 -5.38 13.96
N VAL A 185 1.24 -4.77 13.94
CA VAL A 185 -0.02 -5.46 13.60
C VAL A 185 -0.09 -5.78 12.10
N THR A 186 0.45 -4.91 11.24
CA THR A 186 0.41 -5.07 9.79
C THR A 186 1.72 -5.58 9.19
N SER A 187 2.60 -6.17 9.99
CA SER A 187 3.80 -6.84 9.50
C SER A 187 3.48 -7.83 8.38
N ALA A 188 4.38 -7.92 7.39
CA ALA A 188 4.25 -8.91 6.34
C ALA A 188 4.32 -10.34 6.88
N ALA A 189 4.98 -10.57 8.02
CA ALA A 189 5.01 -11.88 8.69
C ALA A 189 3.68 -12.26 9.33
N LYS A 190 2.82 -11.29 9.66
CA LYS A 190 1.50 -11.51 10.28
C LYS A 190 0.35 -11.61 9.27
N MET A 191 0.56 -11.17 8.04
CA MET A 191 -0.49 -11.27 7.03
C MET A 191 -0.62 -12.70 6.51
N PRO A 192 -1.82 -13.12 6.08
CA PRO A 192 -2.01 -14.39 5.38
C PRO A 192 -1.21 -14.46 4.07
N ASN A 193 -0.93 -15.67 3.61
CA ASN A 193 -0.45 -15.90 2.26
C ASN A 193 -1.61 -15.73 1.26
N TYR A 194 -1.56 -14.70 0.42
CA TYR A 194 -2.59 -14.40 -0.59
C TYR A 194 -2.26 -14.92 -2.01
N TRP A 195 -1.19 -15.71 -2.18
CA TRP A 195 -0.91 -16.36 -3.46
C TRP A 195 -2.07 -17.24 -3.93
N PRO A 196 -2.68 -18.11 -3.08
CA PRO A 196 -3.85 -18.90 -3.49
C PRO A 196 -5.06 -18.03 -3.88
N LEU A 197 -5.27 -16.90 -3.21
CA LEU A 197 -6.31 -15.94 -3.60
C LEU A 197 -6.05 -15.42 -5.00
N LEU A 198 -4.85 -14.93 -5.28
CA LEU A 198 -4.49 -14.30 -6.55
C LEU A 198 -4.54 -15.29 -7.72
N THR A 199 -4.12 -16.53 -7.52
CA THR A 199 -4.21 -17.58 -8.56
C THR A 199 -5.65 -17.95 -8.94
N ALA A 200 -6.61 -17.80 -8.01
CA ALA A 200 -8.03 -18.09 -8.23
C ALA A 200 -8.90 -16.86 -8.47
N LEU A 201 -8.32 -15.66 -8.48
CA LEU A 201 -9.06 -14.41 -8.52
C LEU A 201 -9.73 -14.19 -9.89
N SER A 202 -11.06 -13.95 -9.88
CA SER A 202 -11.82 -13.60 -11.08
C SER A 202 -11.89 -12.08 -11.36
N ILE A 203 -11.54 -11.25 -10.38
CA ILE A 203 -11.55 -9.79 -10.51
C ILE A 203 -10.39 -9.36 -11.41
N PRO A 204 -10.64 -8.60 -12.50
CA PRO A 204 -9.58 -8.07 -13.35
C PRO A 204 -8.56 -7.28 -12.54
N THR A 205 -7.29 -7.68 -12.64
CA THR A 205 -6.24 -7.13 -11.80
C THR A 205 -5.05 -6.68 -12.64
N THR A 206 -4.53 -5.49 -12.37
CA THR A 206 -3.25 -5.01 -12.88
C THR A 206 -2.22 -5.06 -11.76
N PHE A 207 -1.13 -5.80 -11.96
CA PHE A 207 0.04 -5.72 -11.08
C PHE A 207 1.02 -4.73 -11.69
N VAL A 208 1.38 -3.69 -10.93
CA VAL A 208 2.31 -2.64 -11.40
C VAL A 208 3.61 -2.75 -10.63
N ALA A 209 4.72 -2.83 -11.35
CA ALA A 209 6.07 -2.87 -10.77
C ALA A 209 6.98 -1.85 -11.46
N GLY A 210 7.93 -1.30 -10.74
CA GLY A 210 9.00 -0.51 -11.35
C GLY A 210 10.05 -1.42 -11.99
N GLU A 211 10.56 -1.07 -13.17
CA GLU A 211 11.54 -1.86 -13.92
C GLU A 211 12.77 -2.24 -13.08
N ARG A 212 13.21 -1.35 -12.19
CA ARG A 212 14.36 -1.55 -11.32
C ARG A 212 14.05 -2.34 -10.04
N ASP A 213 12.78 -2.54 -9.71
CA ASP A 213 12.34 -3.34 -8.56
C ASP A 213 12.16 -4.81 -8.95
N LEU A 214 13.28 -5.47 -9.27
CA LEU A 214 13.32 -6.82 -9.85
C LEU A 214 12.54 -7.85 -9.04
N LYS A 215 12.46 -7.69 -7.72
CA LYS A 215 11.67 -8.57 -6.85
C LYS A 215 10.19 -8.52 -7.24
N TYR A 216 9.64 -7.32 -7.41
CA TYR A 216 8.22 -7.14 -7.71
C TYR A 216 7.91 -7.36 -9.19
N VAL A 217 8.86 -7.14 -10.10
CA VAL A 217 8.73 -7.59 -11.50
C VAL A 217 8.54 -9.11 -11.55
N ARG A 218 9.39 -9.89 -10.87
CA ARG A 218 9.27 -11.35 -10.81
C ARG A 218 7.95 -11.83 -10.19
N ILE A 219 7.49 -11.19 -9.13
CA ILE A 219 6.17 -11.48 -8.53
C ILE A 219 5.07 -11.24 -9.57
N GLY A 220 5.10 -10.12 -10.29
CA GLY A 220 4.12 -9.80 -11.32
C GLY A 220 4.13 -10.78 -12.49
N GLU A 221 5.30 -11.22 -12.95
CA GLU A 221 5.47 -12.24 -13.99
C GLU A 221 4.86 -13.59 -13.57
N GLU A 222 5.15 -14.04 -12.34
CA GLU A 222 4.59 -15.26 -11.76
C GLU A 222 3.06 -15.19 -11.67
N LEU A 223 2.52 -14.08 -11.20
CA LEU A 223 1.08 -13.87 -11.09
C LEU A 223 0.38 -13.83 -12.46
N ALA A 224 0.95 -13.09 -13.42
CA ALA A 224 0.39 -13.01 -14.77
C ALA A 224 0.44 -14.34 -15.53
N THR A 225 1.44 -15.18 -15.23
CA THR A 225 1.54 -16.54 -15.77
C THR A 225 0.52 -17.47 -15.13
N SER A 226 0.23 -17.31 -13.82
CA SER A 226 -0.64 -18.21 -13.06
C SER A 226 -2.13 -17.89 -13.21
N ASN A 227 -2.50 -16.64 -13.57
CA ASN A 227 -3.89 -16.22 -13.68
C ASN A 227 -4.10 -15.25 -14.84
N PRO A 228 -4.89 -15.61 -15.88
CA PRO A 228 -5.15 -14.75 -17.06
C PRO A 228 -5.92 -13.46 -16.75
N ASN A 229 -6.54 -13.34 -15.57
CA ASN A 229 -7.18 -12.11 -15.13
C ASN A 229 -6.18 -11.10 -14.53
N ILE A 230 -4.90 -11.49 -14.39
CA ILE A 230 -3.84 -10.61 -13.89
C ILE A 230 -2.90 -10.24 -15.04
N ARG A 231 -2.72 -8.95 -15.28
CA ARG A 231 -1.71 -8.43 -16.20
C ARG A 231 -0.61 -7.73 -15.44
N LEU A 232 0.63 -7.87 -15.90
CA LEU A 232 1.77 -7.11 -15.41
C LEU A 232 1.96 -5.84 -16.23
N GLU A 233 2.15 -4.72 -15.55
CA GLU A 233 2.57 -3.44 -16.12
C GLU A 233 3.89 -3.02 -15.49
N VAL A 234 4.94 -2.88 -16.29
CA VAL A 234 6.27 -2.48 -15.81
C VAL A 234 6.52 -1.01 -16.15
N ILE A 235 6.73 -0.19 -15.12
CA ILE A 235 7.03 1.23 -15.29
C ILE A 235 8.53 1.41 -15.53
N PRO A 236 8.95 1.90 -16.70
CA PRO A 236 10.37 2.05 -17.05
C PRO A 236 11.06 3.07 -16.14
N ASP A 237 12.35 2.87 -15.91
CA ASP A 237 13.22 3.73 -15.11
C ASP A 237 12.73 4.02 -13.68
N CYS A 238 11.89 3.17 -13.12
CA CYS A 238 11.25 3.34 -11.82
C CYS A 238 11.65 2.23 -10.85
N GLY A 239 11.77 2.56 -9.56
CA GLY A 239 12.00 1.62 -8.48
C GLY A 239 10.70 1.27 -7.75
N HIS A 240 10.81 1.00 -6.42
CA HIS A 240 9.70 0.54 -5.59
C HIS A 240 8.63 1.61 -5.35
N ALA A 241 9.01 2.87 -5.22
CA ALA A 241 8.13 3.95 -4.79
C ALA A 241 7.39 4.63 -5.96
N ILE A 242 6.75 3.85 -6.82
CA ILE A 242 6.13 4.29 -8.08
C ILE A 242 5.23 5.53 -7.91
N PRO A 243 4.35 5.64 -6.88
CA PRO A 243 3.52 6.84 -6.71
C PRO A 243 4.31 8.13 -6.52
N LEU A 244 5.57 8.03 -6.06
CA LEU A 244 6.46 9.16 -5.80
C LEU A 244 7.47 9.38 -6.93
N GLU A 245 7.89 8.30 -7.61
CA GLU A 245 8.90 8.34 -8.66
C GLU A 245 8.30 8.65 -10.03
N ALA A 246 7.14 8.06 -10.34
CA ALA A 246 6.54 8.11 -11.68
C ALA A 246 4.99 8.25 -11.64
N PRO A 247 4.43 9.23 -10.90
CA PRO A 247 2.98 9.34 -10.70
C PRO A 247 2.19 9.51 -12.00
N ALA A 248 2.73 10.22 -12.99
CA ALA A 248 2.08 10.41 -14.28
C ALA A 248 2.05 9.12 -15.14
N MET A 249 3.07 8.25 -15.01
CA MET A 249 3.09 6.96 -15.69
C MET A 249 2.14 5.98 -14.99
N LEU A 250 2.13 6.02 -13.65
CA LEU A 250 1.17 5.24 -12.88
C LEU A 250 -0.27 5.60 -13.25
N ALA A 251 -0.61 6.89 -13.37
CA ALA A 251 -1.95 7.32 -13.78
C ALA A 251 -2.38 6.75 -15.14
N LYS A 252 -1.45 6.55 -16.08
CA LYS A 252 -1.73 5.92 -17.38
C LYS A 252 -1.92 4.40 -17.31
N ALA A 253 -1.38 3.76 -16.27
CA ALA A 253 -1.49 2.32 -16.05
C ALA A 253 -2.80 1.92 -15.32
N LEU A 254 -3.54 2.89 -14.76
CA LEU A 254 -4.81 2.69 -14.06
C LEU A 254 -5.99 2.56 -15.03
#